data_6f732ecd959066af96bd8139e9a97315
#
_entry.id   6f732ecd959066af96bd8139e9a97315
#
_cell.length_a   1.000
_cell.length_b   1.000
_cell.length_c   1.000
_cell.angle_alpha   90.00
_cell.angle_beta   90.00
_cell.angle_gamma   90.00
#
_symmetry.space_group_name_H-M   'P 1'
#
loop_
_entity.id
_entity.type
_entity.pdbx_description
1 polymer ?
#
loop_
_entity_poly.entity_id
_entity_poly.type
_entity_poly.pdbx_seq_one_letter_code
_entity_poly.pdbx_strand_id
1 'polypeptide(L)'
;MPLSAQQLAAQKNLSYVLAEKLAQRILKGEYEPGTILPGEIELGEQFGVSRTAVREAVKTLTAKGMVLPRPRIGTRVMPQSNWNFLDQELLTWWMTEENFHQVIDHFLVMRICLEPQACLLAAKVGTAEQKAHLNTLMAEMAALKENFRRERWIEVDMALSLIH
;
A
#
# COMPACT_ATOMS: atom_id res chain seq x y z
N MET A 1 9.29 -30.06 -13.30
CA MET A 1 9.20 -29.17 -14.48
C MET A 1 9.05 -27.74 -13.99
N PRO A 2 9.81 -26.77 -14.53
CA PRO A 2 9.60 -25.36 -14.20
C PRO A 2 8.23 -24.91 -14.78
N LEU A 3 7.51 -24.08 -14.01
CA LEU A 3 6.23 -23.49 -14.41
C LEU A 3 6.44 -22.55 -15.61
N SER A 4 5.49 -22.53 -16.54
CA SER A 4 5.51 -21.57 -17.65
C SER A 4 5.29 -20.13 -17.14
N ALA A 5 5.69 -19.11 -17.90
CA ALA A 5 5.49 -17.70 -17.54
C ALA A 5 4.00 -17.37 -17.28
N GLN A 6 3.07 -17.98 -18.03
CA GLN A 6 1.63 -17.84 -17.81
C GLN A 6 1.15 -18.46 -16.50
N GLN A 7 1.70 -19.61 -16.12
CA GLN A 7 1.38 -20.25 -14.84
C GLN A 7 1.92 -19.46 -13.66
N LEU A 8 3.12 -18.86 -13.79
CA LEU A 8 3.68 -17.97 -12.77
C LEU A 8 2.88 -16.68 -12.61
N ALA A 9 2.40 -16.09 -13.70
CA ALA A 9 1.55 -14.90 -13.64
C ALA A 9 0.19 -15.20 -13.00
N ALA A 10 -0.45 -16.31 -13.36
CA ALA A 10 -1.70 -16.77 -12.75
C ALA A 10 -1.55 -17.06 -11.25
N GLN A 11 -0.42 -17.63 -10.83
CA GLN A 11 -0.12 -17.94 -9.44
C GLN A 11 0.14 -16.65 -8.62
N LYS A 12 0.80 -15.64 -9.20
CA LYS A 12 0.95 -14.32 -8.60
C LYS A 12 -0.40 -13.63 -8.39
N ASN A 13 -1.30 -13.70 -9.38
CA ASN A 13 -2.64 -13.13 -9.26
C ASN A 13 -3.45 -13.82 -8.15
N LEU A 14 -3.39 -15.16 -8.04
CA LEU A 14 -4.09 -15.91 -7.01
C LEU A 14 -3.57 -15.61 -5.60
N SER A 15 -2.25 -15.51 -5.43
CA SER A 15 -1.65 -15.17 -4.12
C SER A 15 -1.99 -13.75 -3.70
N TYR A 16 -2.03 -12.81 -4.65
CA TYR A 16 -2.43 -11.43 -4.40
C TYR A 16 -3.90 -11.33 -3.96
N VAL A 17 -4.81 -11.94 -4.70
CA VAL A 17 -6.25 -11.98 -4.37
C VAL A 17 -6.48 -12.63 -3.00
N LEU A 18 -5.71 -13.68 -2.66
CA LEU A 18 -5.78 -14.29 -1.34
C LEU A 18 -5.27 -13.34 -0.24
N ALA A 19 -4.15 -12.65 -0.48
CA ALA A 19 -3.63 -11.66 0.48
C ALA A 19 -4.66 -10.56 0.74
N GLU A 20 -5.27 -10.01 -0.30
CA GLU A 20 -6.34 -9.01 -0.19
C GLU A 20 -7.54 -9.53 0.61
N LYS A 21 -8.05 -10.73 0.29
CA LYS A 21 -9.17 -11.32 1.03
C LYS A 21 -8.86 -11.56 2.50
N LEU A 22 -7.66 -12.02 2.83
CA LEU A 22 -7.23 -12.20 4.21
C LEU A 22 -7.06 -10.84 4.92
N ALA A 23 -6.48 -9.84 4.24
CA ALA A 23 -6.40 -8.48 4.75
C ALA A 23 -7.78 -7.92 5.08
N GLN A 24 -8.75 -8.06 4.17
CA GLN A 24 -10.13 -7.61 4.39
C GLN A 24 -10.79 -8.27 5.60
N ARG A 25 -10.54 -9.57 5.84
CA ARG A 25 -11.06 -10.27 7.03
C ARG A 25 -10.42 -9.76 8.32
N ILE A 26 -9.11 -9.48 8.30
CA ILE A 26 -8.39 -8.86 9.43
C ILE A 26 -8.94 -7.46 9.70
N LEU A 27 -9.11 -6.65 8.65
CA LEU A 27 -9.63 -5.28 8.73
C LEU A 27 -11.07 -5.22 9.27
N LYS A 28 -11.90 -6.22 8.95
CA LYS A 28 -13.27 -6.36 9.46
C LYS A 28 -13.34 -6.94 10.88
N GLY A 29 -12.20 -7.31 11.46
CA GLY A 29 -12.15 -7.90 12.80
C GLY A 29 -12.56 -9.38 12.87
N GLU A 30 -12.68 -10.09 11.74
CA GLU A 30 -12.90 -11.55 11.75
C GLU A 30 -11.70 -12.29 12.36
N TYR A 31 -10.52 -11.74 12.22
CA TYR A 31 -9.29 -12.19 12.87
C TYR A 31 -8.74 -11.05 13.74
N GLU A 32 -9.01 -11.11 15.04
CA GLU A 32 -8.54 -10.10 15.98
C GLU A 32 -7.01 -10.11 16.15
N PRO A 33 -6.40 -8.97 16.53
CA PRO A 33 -4.98 -8.92 16.88
C PRO A 33 -4.62 -9.95 17.94
N GLY A 34 -3.53 -10.68 17.70
CA GLY A 34 -3.06 -11.77 18.56
C GLY A 34 -3.59 -13.15 18.21
N THR A 35 -4.66 -13.28 17.42
CA THR A 35 -5.16 -14.58 16.95
C THR A 35 -4.19 -15.24 15.98
N ILE A 36 -4.27 -16.55 15.88
CA ILE A 36 -3.51 -17.35 14.92
C ILE A 36 -4.41 -17.63 13.71
N LEU A 37 -3.96 -17.27 12.52
CA LEU A 37 -4.65 -17.61 11.28
C LEU A 37 -4.71 -19.13 11.08
N PRO A 38 -5.72 -19.64 10.36
CA PRO A 38 -5.77 -21.02 9.94
C PRO A 38 -4.48 -21.46 9.23
N GLY A 39 -4.13 -22.73 9.32
CA GLY A 39 -2.90 -23.27 8.72
C GLY A 39 -2.89 -23.21 7.20
N GLU A 40 -1.69 -23.37 6.60
CA GLU A 40 -1.53 -23.31 5.13
C GLU A 40 -2.44 -24.32 4.39
N ILE A 41 -2.67 -25.49 4.97
CA ILE A 41 -3.54 -26.53 4.37
C ILE A 41 -4.99 -26.05 4.41
N GLU A 42 -5.43 -25.62 5.57
CA GLU A 42 -6.80 -25.16 5.81
C GLU A 42 -7.15 -23.92 4.97
N LEU A 43 -6.23 -22.94 4.91
CA LEU A 43 -6.40 -21.78 4.03
C LEU A 43 -6.42 -22.19 2.55
N GLY A 44 -5.57 -23.15 2.16
CA GLY A 44 -5.56 -23.68 0.79
C GLY A 44 -6.89 -24.32 0.42
N GLU A 45 -7.48 -25.11 1.30
CA GLU A 45 -8.79 -25.75 1.12
C GLU A 45 -9.93 -24.72 1.13
N GLN A 46 -9.91 -23.78 2.08
CA GLN A 46 -10.95 -22.75 2.23
C GLN A 46 -11.05 -21.83 1.01
N PHE A 47 -9.92 -21.48 0.40
CA PHE A 47 -9.87 -20.57 -0.73
C PHE A 47 -9.66 -21.25 -2.09
N GLY A 48 -9.52 -22.57 -2.13
CA GLY A 48 -9.29 -23.32 -3.36
C GLY A 48 -7.95 -23.02 -4.04
N VAL A 49 -6.90 -22.74 -3.26
CA VAL A 49 -5.58 -22.36 -3.77
C VAL A 49 -4.46 -23.29 -3.28
N SER A 50 -3.33 -23.28 -4.00
CA SER A 50 -2.17 -24.09 -3.62
C SER A 50 -1.50 -23.57 -2.34
N ARG A 51 -0.80 -24.44 -1.62
CA ARG A 51 0.01 -24.06 -0.45
C ARG A 51 1.05 -23.00 -0.79
N THR A 52 1.62 -23.03 -1.99
CA THR A 52 2.56 -22.03 -2.47
C THR A 52 1.90 -20.65 -2.55
N ALA A 53 0.67 -20.58 -3.09
CA ALA A 53 -0.10 -19.32 -3.14
C ALA A 53 -0.41 -18.78 -1.74
N VAL A 54 -0.74 -19.69 -0.78
CA VAL A 54 -0.96 -19.29 0.62
C VAL A 54 0.32 -18.71 1.24
N ARG A 55 1.48 -19.35 1.03
CA ARG A 55 2.77 -18.84 1.53
C ARG A 55 3.11 -17.48 0.97
N GLU A 56 2.91 -17.26 -0.33
CA GLU A 56 3.17 -15.96 -0.95
C GLU A 56 2.19 -14.90 -0.44
N ALA A 57 0.92 -15.22 -0.23
CA ALA A 57 -0.06 -14.33 0.39
C ALA A 57 0.36 -13.94 1.82
N VAL A 58 0.78 -14.90 2.63
CA VAL A 58 1.27 -14.66 4.00
C VAL A 58 2.53 -13.80 3.99
N LYS A 59 3.46 -13.99 3.05
CA LYS A 59 4.64 -13.11 2.89
C LYS A 59 4.24 -11.68 2.57
N THR A 60 3.27 -11.49 1.67
CA THR A 60 2.73 -10.16 1.33
C THR A 60 2.16 -9.47 2.56
N LEU A 61 1.33 -10.16 3.34
CA LEU A 61 0.77 -9.62 4.58
C LEU A 61 1.83 -9.36 5.65
N THR A 62 2.86 -10.19 5.70
CA THR A 62 4.02 -10.00 6.62
C THR A 62 4.80 -8.74 6.25
N ALA A 63 5.05 -8.49 4.96
CA ALA A 63 5.71 -7.28 4.49
C ALA A 63 4.94 -6.01 4.84
N LYS A 64 3.60 -6.11 4.90
CA LYS A 64 2.71 -5.02 5.31
C LYS A 64 2.56 -4.88 6.84
N GLY A 65 3.21 -5.75 7.62
CA GLY A 65 3.12 -5.75 9.09
C GLY A 65 1.79 -6.27 9.65
N MET A 66 0.91 -6.80 8.82
CA MET A 66 -0.41 -7.28 9.25
C MET A 66 -0.36 -8.62 10.00
N VAL A 67 0.59 -9.46 9.66
CA VAL A 67 0.77 -10.78 10.28
C VAL A 67 2.25 -11.08 10.54
N LEU A 68 2.50 -12.00 11.46
CA LEU A 68 3.84 -12.47 11.81
C LEU A 68 3.86 -14.00 11.89
N PRO A 69 4.50 -14.70 10.93
CA PRO A 69 4.71 -16.13 11.01
C PRO A 69 5.65 -16.49 12.17
N ARG A 70 5.28 -17.48 12.97
CA ARG A 70 6.11 -18.01 14.07
C ARG A 70 6.27 -19.53 13.90
N PRO A 71 7.50 -20.07 13.90
CA PRO A 71 7.73 -21.50 13.82
C PRO A 71 6.96 -22.25 14.91
N ARG A 72 6.31 -23.35 14.56
CA ARG A 72 5.53 -24.23 15.45
C ARG A 72 4.28 -23.61 16.10
N ILE A 73 4.06 -22.29 15.97
CA ILE A 73 2.93 -21.59 16.57
C ILE A 73 1.88 -21.28 15.49
N GLY A 74 2.32 -20.92 14.30
CA GLY A 74 1.46 -20.45 13.19
C GLY A 74 1.65 -18.97 12.86
N THR A 75 0.78 -18.43 12.05
CA THR A 75 0.82 -17.04 11.62
C THR A 75 -0.10 -16.18 12.51
N ARG A 76 0.50 -15.31 13.31
CA ARG A 76 -0.23 -14.44 14.24
C ARG A 76 -0.63 -13.14 13.57
N VAL A 77 -1.88 -12.68 13.80
CA VAL A 77 -2.35 -11.35 13.41
C VAL A 77 -1.71 -10.31 14.32
N MET A 78 -1.14 -9.27 13.71
CA MET A 78 -0.48 -8.20 14.43
C MET A 78 -1.43 -7.03 14.71
N PRO A 79 -1.23 -6.29 15.82
CA PRO A 79 -2.01 -5.10 16.10
C PRO A 79 -1.77 -4.02 15.04
N GLN A 80 -2.75 -3.15 14.84
CA GLN A 80 -2.74 -2.09 13.83
C GLN A 80 -1.52 -1.16 13.95
N SER A 81 -0.97 -0.99 15.16
CA SER A 81 0.26 -0.22 15.39
C SER A 81 1.50 -0.78 14.68
N ASN A 82 1.47 -2.02 14.24
CA ASN A 82 2.55 -2.66 13.49
C ASN A 82 2.37 -2.55 11.97
N TRP A 83 1.21 -2.10 11.51
CA TRP A 83 0.90 -2.08 10.09
C TRP A 83 1.61 -0.93 9.38
N ASN A 84 2.10 -1.20 8.18
CA ASN A 84 2.75 -0.19 7.35
C ASN A 84 1.72 0.61 6.55
N PHE A 85 1.13 1.63 7.15
CA PHE A 85 0.15 2.50 6.49
C PHE A 85 0.72 3.39 5.37
N LEU A 86 2.04 3.37 5.14
CA LEU A 86 2.65 3.97 3.96
C LEU A 86 2.68 3.01 2.76
N ASP A 87 2.30 1.74 2.96
CA ASP A 87 2.11 0.80 1.87
C ASP A 87 0.82 1.12 1.13
N GLN A 88 0.93 1.40 -0.17
CA GLN A 88 -0.18 1.85 -1.01
C GLN A 88 -1.32 0.83 -1.09
N GLU A 89 -0.99 -0.48 -1.15
CA GLU A 89 -2.00 -1.53 -1.23
C GLU A 89 -2.75 -1.66 0.10
N LEU A 90 -2.02 -1.68 1.24
CA LEU A 90 -2.63 -1.73 2.56
C LEU A 90 -3.54 -0.52 2.78
N LEU A 91 -3.08 0.66 2.39
CA LEU A 91 -3.86 1.89 2.49
C LEU A 91 -5.15 1.79 1.66
N THR A 92 -5.05 1.27 0.43
CA THR A 92 -6.22 1.06 -0.45
C THR A 92 -7.20 0.06 0.15
N TRP A 93 -6.70 -1.03 0.75
CA TRP A 93 -7.55 -2.04 1.38
C TRP A 93 -8.23 -1.52 2.66
N TRP A 94 -7.55 -0.67 3.41
CA TRP A 94 -8.05 -0.09 4.66
C TRP A 94 -9.02 1.05 4.44
N MET A 95 -8.87 1.82 3.36
CA MET A 95 -9.72 2.96 3.05
C MET A 95 -11.13 2.50 2.67
N THR A 96 -12.12 2.94 3.43
CA THR A 96 -13.55 2.75 3.19
C THR A 96 -14.23 4.10 3.06
N GLU A 97 -15.46 4.14 2.55
CA GLU A 97 -16.24 5.37 2.52
C GLU A 97 -16.41 5.98 3.91
N GLU A 98 -16.51 5.14 4.95
CA GLU A 98 -16.71 5.57 6.34
C GLU A 98 -15.48 6.24 6.95
N ASN A 99 -14.27 5.75 6.65
CA ASN A 99 -13.02 6.27 7.22
C ASN A 99 -12.24 7.20 6.28
N PHE A 100 -12.71 7.41 5.06
CA PHE A 100 -12.02 8.16 4.02
C PHE A 100 -11.58 9.56 4.48
N HIS A 101 -12.50 10.32 5.09
CA HIS A 101 -12.20 11.67 5.56
C HIS A 101 -11.13 11.68 6.65
N GLN A 102 -11.20 10.76 7.61
CA GLN A 102 -10.21 10.65 8.68
C GLN A 102 -8.82 10.28 8.13
N VAL A 103 -8.76 9.38 7.15
CA VAL A 103 -7.51 8.99 6.49
C VAL A 103 -6.89 10.20 5.77
N ILE A 104 -7.70 10.93 5.01
CA ILE A 104 -7.25 12.13 4.30
C ILE A 104 -6.73 13.19 5.29
N ASP A 105 -7.43 13.43 6.39
CA ASP A 105 -7.00 14.39 7.40
C ASP A 105 -5.63 14.03 7.99
N HIS A 106 -5.40 12.75 8.32
CA HIS A 106 -4.10 12.29 8.80
C HIS A 106 -2.99 12.48 7.76
N PHE A 107 -3.26 12.20 6.48
CA PHE A 107 -2.30 12.43 5.40
C PHE A 107 -2.02 13.92 5.18
N LEU A 108 -3.03 14.79 5.27
CA LEU A 108 -2.87 16.23 5.16
C LEU A 108 -1.98 16.77 6.28
N VAL A 109 -2.18 16.34 7.53
CA VAL A 109 -1.31 16.72 8.66
C VAL A 109 0.14 16.31 8.39
N MET A 110 0.36 15.08 7.93
CA MET A 110 1.70 14.61 7.58
C MET A 110 2.33 15.45 6.46
N ARG A 111 1.60 15.74 5.39
CA ARG A 111 2.06 16.57 4.27
C ARG A 111 2.42 17.98 4.74
N ILE A 112 1.56 18.63 5.53
CA ILE A 112 1.80 19.97 6.07
C ILE A 112 3.08 20.01 6.93
N CYS A 113 3.38 18.93 7.64
CA CYS A 113 4.60 18.85 8.45
C CYS A 113 5.87 18.60 7.63
N LEU A 114 5.79 17.76 6.58
CA LEU A 114 6.96 17.30 5.82
C LEU A 114 7.27 18.14 4.60
N GLU A 115 6.27 18.52 3.80
CA GLU A 115 6.48 19.18 2.51
C GLU A 115 7.19 20.53 2.60
N PRO A 116 6.92 21.43 3.57
CA PRO A 116 7.65 22.67 3.68
C PRO A 116 9.16 22.46 3.92
N GLN A 117 9.54 21.44 4.68
CA GLN A 117 10.94 21.10 4.92
C GLN A 117 11.60 20.50 3.68
N ALA A 118 10.90 19.62 2.97
CA ALA A 118 11.35 19.07 1.71
C ALA A 118 11.55 20.17 0.66
N CYS A 119 10.58 21.09 0.51
CA CYS A 119 10.70 22.26 -0.37
C CYS A 119 11.88 23.16 -0.02
N LEU A 120 12.13 23.39 1.29
CA LEU A 120 13.27 24.19 1.74
C LEU A 120 14.59 23.54 1.38
N LEU A 121 14.70 22.22 1.55
CA LEU A 121 15.89 21.46 1.14
C LEU A 121 16.08 21.48 -0.37
N ALA A 122 15.04 21.22 -1.14
CA ALA A 122 15.07 21.27 -2.61
C ALA A 122 15.49 22.65 -3.12
N ALA A 123 15.01 23.71 -2.49
CA ALA A 123 15.42 25.08 -2.84
C ALA A 123 16.92 25.33 -2.58
N LYS A 124 17.50 24.74 -1.53
CA LYS A 124 18.91 24.89 -1.16
C LYS A 124 19.83 24.06 -2.06
N VAL A 125 19.50 22.78 -2.31
CA VAL A 125 20.41 21.82 -2.97
C VAL A 125 20.04 21.51 -4.42
N GLY A 126 18.83 21.84 -4.85
CA GLY A 126 18.34 21.55 -6.19
C GLY A 126 19.12 22.29 -7.29
N THR A 127 19.36 21.61 -8.40
CA THR A 127 19.97 22.21 -9.58
C THR A 127 19.04 23.22 -10.26
N ALA A 128 19.58 24.09 -11.11
CA ALA A 128 18.78 25.03 -11.88
C ALA A 128 17.75 24.33 -12.77
N GLU A 129 18.10 23.17 -13.33
CA GLU A 129 17.22 22.34 -14.16
C GLU A 129 16.06 21.76 -13.33
N GLN A 130 16.34 21.22 -12.14
CA GLN A 130 15.31 20.69 -11.23
C GLN A 130 14.35 21.81 -10.80
N LYS A 131 14.86 22.99 -10.47
CA LYS A 131 14.03 24.16 -10.10
C LYS A 131 13.17 24.64 -11.27
N ALA A 132 13.70 24.64 -12.49
CA ALA A 132 12.91 24.98 -13.68
C ALA A 132 11.81 23.94 -13.93
N HIS A 133 12.08 22.66 -13.73
CA HIS A 133 11.10 21.59 -13.86
C HIS A 133 9.99 21.70 -12.80
N LEU A 134 10.34 21.98 -11.54
CA LEU A 134 9.35 22.27 -10.48
C LEU A 134 8.41 23.41 -10.86
N ASN A 135 8.95 24.52 -11.39
CA ASN A 135 8.13 25.65 -11.83
C ASN A 135 7.16 25.26 -12.95
N THR A 136 7.60 24.41 -13.89
CA THR A 136 6.74 23.89 -14.96
C THR A 136 5.60 23.03 -14.39
N LEU A 137 5.90 22.11 -13.48
CA LEU A 137 4.89 21.28 -12.83
C LEU A 137 3.90 22.10 -11.98
N MET A 138 4.38 23.12 -11.28
CA MET A 138 3.53 24.03 -10.52
C MET A 138 2.60 24.84 -11.41
N ALA A 139 3.08 25.31 -12.56
CA ALA A 139 2.25 26.00 -13.54
C ALA A 139 1.18 25.08 -14.13
N GLU A 140 1.53 23.83 -14.43
CA GLU A 140 0.58 22.81 -14.88
C GLU A 140 -0.47 22.49 -13.80
N MET A 141 -0.06 22.33 -12.55
CA MET A 141 -0.96 22.11 -11.41
C MET A 141 -1.95 23.28 -11.27
N ALA A 142 -1.48 24.53 -11.41
CA ALA A 142 -2.34 25.72 -11.36
C ALA A 142 -3.37 25.72 -12.50
N ALA A 143 -2.96 25.38 -13.72
CA ALA A 143 -3.86 25.27 -14.87
C ALA A 143 -4.93 24.18 -14.71
N LEU A 144 -4.57 23.06 -14.06
CA LEU A 144 -5.50 21.96 -13.78
C LEU A 144 -6.59 22.32 -12.76
N LYS A 145 -6.45 23.41 -11.97
CA LYS A 145 -7.52 23.88 -11.09
C LYS A 145 -8.73 24.41 -11.87
N GLU A 146 -8.51 24.98 -13.04
CA GLU A 146 -9.59 25.53 -13.88
C GLU A 146 -10.24 24.44 -14.73
N ASN A 147 -9.48 23.43 -15.13
CA ASN A 147 -9.96 22.30 -15.94
C ASN A 147 -9.52 20.98 -15.32
N PHE A 148 -10.19 20.61 -14.22
CA PHE A 148 -9.78 19.49 -13.38
C PHE A 148 -9.87 18.13 -14.09
N ARG A 149 -8.72 17.48 -14.24
CA ARG A 149 -8.58 16.08 -14.67
C ARG A 149 -7.86 15.29 -13.59
N ARG A 150 -8.59 14.44 -12.88
CA ARG A 150 -8.13 13.70 -11.71
C ARG A 150 -6.83 12.92 -11.95
N GLU A 151 -6.76 12.16 -13.05
CA GLU A 151 -5.59 11.35 -13.37
C GLU A 151 -4.34 12.21 -13.56
N ARG A 152 -4.46 13.29 -14.35
CA ARG A 152 -3.35 14.21 -14.59
C ARG A 152 -2.94 14.98 -13.34
N TRP A 153 -3.90 15.33 -12.48
CA TRP A 153 -3.62 15.95 -11.19
C TRP A 153 -2.74 15.05 -10.32
N ILE A 154 -3.08 13.75 -10.22
CA ILE A 154 -2.32 12.76 -9.45
C ILE A 154 -0.91 12.59 -10.02
N GLU A 155 -0.76 12.49 -11.34
CA GLU A 155 0.55 12.39 -11.99
C GLU A 155 1.46 13.58 -11.67
N VAL A 156 0.92 14.79 -11.76
CA VAL A 156 1.69 16.03 -11.49
C VAL A 156 2.04 16.12 -9.99
N ASP A 157 1.12 15.80 -9.09
CA ASP A 157 1.36 15.77 -7.64
C ASP A 157 2.46 14.76 -7.26
N MET A 158 2.42 13.56 -7.86
CA MET A 158 3.46 12.56 -7.67
C MET A 158 4.81 13.04 -8.23
N ALA A 159 4.83 13.66 -9.41
CA ALA A 159 6.06 14.19 -10.00
C ALA A 159 6.67 15.31 -9.14
N LEU A 160 5.85 16.20 -8.57
CA LEU A 160 6.29 17.21 -7.60
C LEU A 160 6.93 16.56 -6.37
N SER A 161 6.32 15.52 -5.83
CA SER A 161 6.82 14.81 -4.64
C SER A 161 8.15 14.09 -4.88
N LEU A 162 8.46 13.67 -6.11
CA LEU A 162 9.70 12.95 -6.46
C LEU A 162 10.91 13.88 -6.67
N ILE A 163 10.72 15.19 -6.80
CA ILE A 163 11.80 16.17 -6.99
C ILE A 163 12.40 16.65 -5.65
N HIS A 164 11.72 16.36 -4.55
CA HIS A 164 12.19 16.63 -3.20
C HIS A 164 13.07 15.48 -2.72
#